data_7257523a49aa9f179432d3c9cbd70bfe
#
_entry.id   7257523a49aa9f179432d3c9cbd70bfe
#
_cell.length_a   1.000
_cell.length_b   1.000
_cell.length_c   1.000
_cell.angle_alpha   90.00
_cell.angle_beta   90.00
_cell.angle_gamma   90.00
#
_symmetry.space_group_name_H-M   'P 1'
#
loop_
_entity.id
_entity.type
_entity.pdbx_description
1 polymer ?
#
loop_
_entity_poly.entity_id
_entity_poly.type
_entity_poly.pdbx_seq_one_letter_code
_entity_poly.pdbx_strand_id
1 'polypeptide(L)'
;GALYALKIITTLLVFLGTFYIMNKTTYTGKLVAALTASGLNPKAGYLVLASLNVVPQMQRRMSVIQEAQSARGVETGGSLSGRIKAFIPLLGPVVMSSLTDAQERGMTLETRGFGIKNVKQTTYVEVTKSQADKVLKVLLIAFFVVVLILTILMKLNII
;
A
#
# COMPACT_ATOMS: atom_id res chain seq x y z
N GLY A 1 -13.49 -16.29 33.52
CA GLY A 1 -13.76 -16.65 32.14
C GLY A 1 -14.39 -15.52 31.31
N ALA A 2 -15.62 -15.05 31.65
CA ALA A 2 -16.36 -14.07 30.83
C ALA A 2 -15.66 -12.72 30.68
N LEU A 3 -15.08 -12.17 31.73
CA LEU A 3 -14.35 -10.91 31.68
C LEU A 3 -13.10 -10.98 30.78
N TYR A 4 -12.43 -12.14 30.78
CA TYR A 4 -11.27 -12.34 29.90
C TYR A 4 -11.68 -12.41 28.42
N ALA A 5 -12.77 -13.13 28.13
CA ALA A 5 -13.34 -13.19 26.79
C ALA A 5 -13.78 -11.80 26.28
N LEU A 6 -14.46 -11.03 27.13
CA LEU A 6 -14.88 -9.66 26.82
C LEU A 6 -13.69 -8.76 26.51
N LYS A 7 -12.60 -8.87 27.27
CA LYS A 7 -11.36 -8.12 27.03
C LYS A 7 -10.78 -8.44 25.64
N ILE A 8 -10.69 -9.71 25.26
CA ILE A 8 -10.18 -10.14 23.96
C ILE A 8 -11.04 -9.60 22.83
N ILE A 9 -12.36 -9.76 22.94
CA ILE A 9 -13.31 -9.28 21.93
C ILE A 9 -13.17 -7.76 21.72
N THR A 10 -13.15 -7.00 22.82
CA THR A 10 -13.01 -5.54 22.76
C THR A 10 -11.68 -5.14 22.11
N THR A 11 -10.58 -5.80 22.46
CA THR A 11 -9.26 -5.53 21.88
C THR A 11 -9.26 -5.79 20.37
N LEU A 12 -9.84 -6.91 19.94
CA LEU A 12 -9.95 -7.24 18.52
C LEU A 12 -10.84 -6.24 17.76
N LEU A 13 -11.98 -5.84 18.33
CA LEU A 13 -12.87 -4.85 17.73
C LEU A 13 -12.17 -3.50 17.56
N VAL A 14 -11.45 -3.02 18.58
CA VAL A 14 -10.70 -1.77 18.50
C VAL A 14 -9.60 -1.87 17.43
N PHE A 15 -8.84 -2.96 17.42
CA PHE A 15 -7.76 -3.17 16.46
C PHE A 15 -8.29 -3.22 15.02
N LEU A 16 -9.30 -4.05 14.75
CA LEU A 16 -9.90 -4.18 13.42
C LEU A 16 -10.60 -2.90 12.97
N GLY A 17 -11.30 -2.23 13.89
CA GLY A 17 -11.96 -0.95 13.61
C GLY A 17 -10.96 0.14 13.23
N THR A 18 -9.87 0.29 13.98
CA THR A 18 -8.80 1.25 13.69
C THR A 18 -8.12 0.94 12.36
N PHE A 19 -7.82 -0.33 12.11
CA PHE A 19 -7.22 -0.76 10.85
C PHE A 19 -8.14 -0.50 9.65
N TYR A 20 -9.44 -0.77 9.80
CA TYR A 20 -10.43 -0.49 8.76
C TYR A 20 -10.52 1.01 8.45
N ILE A 21 -10.61 1.86 9.48
CA ILE A 21 -10.68 3.31 9.32
C ILE A 21 -9.40 3.82 8.64
N MET A 22 -8.23 3.37 9.08
CA MET A 22 -6.96 3.75 8.49
C MET A 22 -6.91 3.41 6.99
N ASN A 23 -7.30 2.19 6.60
CA ASN A 23 -7.32 1.79 5.19
C ASN A 23 -8.31 2.58 4.34
N LYS A 24 -9.47 2.94 4.90
CA LYS A 24 -10.50 3.71 4.18
C LYS A 24 -10.15 5.18 4.03
N THR A 25 -9.46 5.75 5.02
CA THR A 25 -9.20 7.20 5.07
C THR A 25 -7.86 7.58 4.44
N THR A 26 -6.89 6.65 4.42
CA THR A 26 -5.55 6.93 3.93
C THR A 26 -5.45 6.71 2.43
N TYR A 27 -5.33 7.80 1.67
CA TYR A 27 -5.01 7.72 0.25
C TYR A 27 -3.52 7.39 0.07
N THR A 28 -3.24 6.29 -0.59
CA THR A 28 -1.88 5.72 -0.72
C THR A 28 -0.88 6.70 -1.34
N GLY A 29 -1.30 7.51 -2.32
CA GLY A 29 -0.44 8.53 -2.93
C GLY A 29 -0.01 9.61 -1.94
N LYS A 30 -0.89 10.04 -1.03
CA LYS A 30 -0.56 10.99 0.02
C LYS A 30 0.38 10.40 1.07
N LEU A 31 0.20 9.11 1.39
CA LEU A 31 1.09 8.39 2.31
C LEU A 31 2.52 8.35 1.77
N VAL A 32 2.69 7.96 0.51
CA VAL A 32 4.02 7.92 -0.14
C VAL A 32 4.63 9.32 -0.25
N ALA A 33 3.84 10.34 -0.60
CA ALA A 33 4.30 11.72 -0.63
C ALA A 33 4.77 12.21 0.76
N ALA A 34 4.04 11.86 1.83
CA ALA A 34 4.41 12.20 3.20
C ALA A 34 5.71 11.50 3.63
N LEU A 35 5.90 10.23 3.27
CA LEU A 35 7.13 9.49 3.53
C LEU A 35 8.32 10.11 2.79
N THR A 36 8.14 10.48 1.52
CA THR A 36 9.18 11.16 0.74
C THR A 36 9.53 12.52 1.32
N ALA A 37 8.54 13.29 1.77
CA ALA A 37 8.74 14.56 2.45
C ALA A 37 9.45 14.41 3.82
N SER A 38 9.33 13.24 4.46
CA SER A 38 9.99 12.90 5.73
C SER A 38 11.42 12.38 5.57
N GLY A 39 11.94 12.29 4.32
CA GLY A 39 13.33 11.89 4.05
C GLY A 39 13.49 10.55 3.32
N LEU A 40 12.41 9.91 2.90
CA LEU A 40 12.51 8.74 2.04
C LEU A 40 13.10 9.15 0.67
N ASN A 41 14.03 8.35 0.17
CA ASN A 41 14.62 8.58 -1.14
C ASN A 41 13.50 8.67 -2.23
N PRO A 42 13.47 9.72 -3.06
CA PRO A 42 12.44 9.89 -4.10
C PRO A 42 12.31 8.70 -5.05
N LYS A 43 13.42 8.01 -5.35
CA LYS A 43 13.40 6.79 -6.16
C LYS A 43 12.64 5.65 -5.48
N ALA A 44 12.85 5.48 -4.17
CA ALA A 44 12.11 4.49 -3.37
C ALA A 44 10.62 4.86 -3.27
N GLY A 45 10.30 6.13 -3.04
CA GLY A 45 8.92 6.63 -3.06
C GLY A 45 8.21 6.36 -4.37
N TYR A 46 8.86 6.64 -5.50
CA TYR A 46 8.32 6.31 -6.82
C TYR A 46 8.11 4.81 -6.99
N LEU A 47 9.06 3.97 -6.58
CA LEU A 47 8.96 2.52 -6.71
C LEU A 47 7.75 1.98 -5.93
N VAL A 48 7.55 2.43 -4.70
CA VAL A 48 6.38 2.04 -3.88
C VAL A 48 5.08 2.47 -4.57
N LEU A 49 4.99 3.72 -5.02
CA LEU A 49 3.78 4.23 -5.68
C LEU A 49 3.50 3.50 -6.99
N ALA A 50 4.52 3.26 -7.80
CA ALA A 50 4.42 2.51 -9.04
C ALA A 50 3.95 1.07 -8.80
N SER A 51 4.51 0.38 -7.81
CA SER A 51 4.13 -0.98 -7.45
C SER A 51 2.65 -1.07 -7.05
N LEU A 52 2.16 -0.13 -6.24
CA LEU A 52 0.76 -0.09 -5.83
C LEU A 52 -0.21 0.21 -6.99
N ASN A 53 0.23 0.98 -7.98
CA ASN A 53 -0.56 1.26 -9.18
C ASN A 53 -0.52 0.10 -10.20
N VAL A 54 0.54 -0.69 -10.22
CA VAL A 54 0.68 -1.84 -11.13
C VAL A 54 -0.36 -2.92 -10.81
N VAL A 55 -0.69 -3.16 -9.54
CA VAL A 55 -1.64 -4.22 -9.16
C VAL A 55 -3.01 -4.06 -9.83
N PRO A 56 -3.73 -2.92 -9.75
CA PRO A 56 -5.01 -2.75 -10.44
C PRO A 56 -4.87 -2.78 -11.97
N GLN A 57 -3.76 -2.27 -12.52
CA GLN A 57 -3.50 -2.34 -13.96
C GLN A 57 -3.33 -3.79 -14.42
N MET A 58 -2.59 -4.59 -13.65
CA MET A 58 -2.36 -5.99 -13.96
C MET A 58 -3.66 -6.81 -13.91
N GLN A 59 -4.54 -6.53 -12.95
CA GLN A 59 -5.86 -7.15 -12.87
C GLN A 59 -6.70 -6.89 -14.13
N ARG A 60 -6.77 -5.63 -14.57
CA ARG A 60 -7.49 -5.26 -15.80
C ARG A 60 -6.89 -5.92 -17.04
N ARG A 61 -5.57 -5.93 -17.14
CA ARG A 61 -4.85 -6.53 -18.26
C ARG A 61 -5.07 -8.05 -18.30
N MET A 62 -5.04 -8.70 -17.15
CA MET A 62 -5.31 -10.14 -17.04
C MET A 62 -6.72 -10.46 -17.54
N SER A 63 -7.73 -9.66 -17.19
CA SER A 63 -9.11 -9.82 -17.67
C SER A 63 -9.17 -9.75 -19.21
N VAL A 64 -8.56 -8.72 -19.81
CA VAL A 64 -8.54 -8.56 -21.27
C VAL A 64 -7.82 -9.71 -21.98
N ILE A 65 -6.67 -10.15 -21.43
CA ILE A 65 -5.93 -11.28 -21.99
C ILE A 65 -6.75 -12.57 -21.87
N GLN A 66 -7.42 -12.77 -20.73
CA GLN A 66 -8.27 -13.93 -20.52
C GLN A 66 -9.45 -13.97 -21.49
N GLU A 67 -10.11 -12.83 -21.70
CA GLU A 67 -11.21 -12.71 -22.70
C GLU A 67 -10.71 -13.01 -24.10
N ALA A 68 -9.54 -12.46 -24.48
CA ALA A 68 -8.93 -12.72 -25.80
C ALA A 68 -8.55 -14.20 -25.98
N GLN A 69 -8.06 -14.88 -24.96
CA GLN A 69 -7.72 -16.30 -25.02
C GLN A 69 -8.98 -17.17 -25.02
N SER A 70 -10.04 -16.79 -24.31
CA SER A 70 -11.34 -17.47 -24.37
C SER A 70 -11.93 -17.40 -25.78
N ALA A 71 -11.82 -16.24 -26.45
CA ALA A 71 -12.23 -16.09 -27.85
C ALA A 71 -11.44 -16.98 -28.82
N ARG A 72 -10.21 -17.39 -28.45
CA ARG A 72 -9.39 -18.35 -29.20
C ARG A 72 -9.66 -19.82 -28.85
N GLY A 73 -10.67 -20.07 -28.00
CA GLY A 73 -11.07 -21.43 -27.60
C GLY A 73 -10.30 -21.99 -26.41
N VAL A 74 -9.56 -21.18 -25.68
CA VAL A 74 -8.93 -21.62 -24.42
C VAL A 74 -9.98 -21.66 -23.31
N GLU A 75 -10.33 -22.86 -22.85
CA GLU A 75 -11.25 -23.03 -21.72
C GLU A 75 -10.56 -22.63 -20.42
N THR A 76 -11.03 -21.55 -19.82
CA THR A 76 -10.53 -21.06 -18.51
C THR A 76 -11.30 -21.63 -17.32
N GLY A 77 -12.34 -22.44 -17.59
CA GLY A 77 -13.19 -23.11 -16.59
C GLY A 77 -12.83 -24.59 -16.41
N GLY A 78 -13.53 -25.27 -15.48
CA GLY A 78 -13.42 -26.70 -15.27
C GLY A 78 -12.51 -27.13 -14.12
N SER A 79 -11.86 -28.32 -14.26
CA SER A 79 -11.03 -28.92 -13.22
C SER A 79 -9.77 -28.09 -12.92
N LEU A 80 -9.14 -28.32 -11.76
CA LEU A 80 -7.89 -27.66 -11.39
C LEU A 80 -6.78 -27.83 -12.44
N SER A 81 -6.68 -29.03 -13.03
CA SER A 81 -5.76 -29.31 -14.13
C SER A 81 -6.06 -28.47 -15.38
N GLY A 82 -7.33 -28.30 -15.73
CA GLY A 82 -7.75 -27.43 -16.84
C GLY A 82 -7.38 -25.96 -16.61
N ARG A 83 -7.58 -25.45 -15.40
CA ARG A 83 -7.19 -24.09 -15.02
C ARG A 83 -5.71 -23.85 -15.11
N ILE A 84 -4.87 -24.80 -14.67
CA ILE A 84 -3.41 -24.70 -14.79
C ILE A 84 -2.98 -24.70 -16.27
N LYS A 85 -3.56 -25.58 -17.11
CA LYS A 85 -3.29 -25.57 -18.55
C LYS A 85 -3.71 -24.27 -19.24
N ALA A 86 -4.85 -23.70 -18.83
CA ALA A 86 -5.31 -22.42 -19.33
C ALA A 86 -4.42 -21.23 -18.88
N PHE A 87 -3.72 -21.36 -17.75
CA PHE A 87 -2.85 -20.31 -17.22
C PHE A 87 -1.57 -20.11 -18.05
N ILE A 88 -1.01 -21.19 -18.62
CA ILE A 88 0.24 -21.13 -19.41
C ILE A 88 0.12 -20.19 -20.62
N PRO A 89 -0.93 -20.25 -21.47
CA PRO A 89 -1.10 -19.30 -22.59
C PRO A 89 -1.29 -17.85 -22.15
N LEU A 90 -1.71 -17.61 -20.90
CA LEU A 90 -1.88 -16.26 -20.36
C LEU A 90 -0.54 -15.64 -19.96
N LEU A 91 0.43 -16.44 -19.52
CA LEU A 91 1.73 -15.96 -19.05
C LEU A 91 2.53 -15.23 -20.12
N GLY A 92 2.59 -15.77 -21.34
CA GLY A 92 3.34 -15.17 -22.45
C GLY A 92 2.96 -13.71 -22.71
N PRO A 93 1.68 -13.42 -23.05
CA PRO A 93 1.20 -12.07 -23.27
C PRO A 93 1.38 -11.15 -22.05
N VAL A 94 1.17 -11.65 -20.82
CA VAL A 94 1.34 -10.87 -19.59
C VAL A 94 2.79 -10.45 -19.40
N VAL A 95 3.74 -11.38 -19.57
CA VAL A 95 5.17 -11.08 -19.42
C VAL A 95 5.64 -10.11 -20.50
N MET A 96 5.28 -10.35 -21.77
CA MET A 96 5.68 -9.46 -22.87
C MET A 96 5.12 -8.04 -22.69
N SER A 97 3.85 -7.91 -22.34
CA SER A 97 3.26 -6.59 -22.07
C SER A 97 3.87 -5.91 -20.85
N SER A 98 4.26 -6.66 -19.82
CA SER A 98 4.93 -6.10 -18.64
C SER A 98 6.34 -5.60 -18.95
N LEU A 99 7.08 -6.30 -19.83
CA LEU A 99 8.38 -5.85 -20.32
C LEU A 99 8.27 -4.55 -21.11
N THR A 100 7.32 -4.48 -22.05
CA THR A 100 7.06 -3.26 -22.83
C THR A 100 6.72 -2.09 -21.92
N ASP A 101 5.81 -2.29 -20.96
CA ASP A 101 5.48 -1.25 -19.97
C ASP A 101 6.69 -0.79 -19.16
N ALA A 102 7.55 -1.72 -18.74
CA ALA A 102 8.75 -1.37 -17.98
C ALA A 102 9.72 -0.52 -18.83
N GLN A 103 9.89 -0.87 -20.10
CA GLN A 103 10.72 -0.10 -21.04
C GLN A 103 10.15 1.29 -21.29
N GLU A 104 8.85 1.41 -21.58
CA GLU A 104 8.19 2.70 -21.82
C GLU A 104 8.25 3.62 -20.60
N ARG A 105 8.01 3.04 -19.40
CA ARG A 105 8.14 3.80 -18.15
C ARG A 105 9.58 4.23 -17.89
N GLY A 106 10.56 3.35 -18.17
CA GLY A 106 11.97 3.68 -18.05
C GLY A 106 12.35 4.86 -18.93
N MET A 107 12.05 4.79 -20.21
CA MET A 107 12.30 5.88 -21.18
C MET A 107 11.57 7.18 -20.79
N THR A 108 10.32 7.09 -20.36
CA THR A 108 9.55 8.26 -19.91
C THR A 108 10.16 8.91 -18.67
N LEU A 109 10.68 8.14 -17.74
CA LEU A 109 11.34 8.66 -16.53
C LEU A 109 12.68 9.31 -16.87
N GLU A 110 13.47 8.69 -17.74
CA GLU A 110 14.76 9.24 -18.21
C GLU A 110 14.57 10.57 -18.94
N THR A 111 13.59 10.66 -19.86
CA THR A 111 13.29 11.90 -20.58
C THR A 111 12.79 13.01 -19.67
N ARG A 112 12.17 12.67 -18.52
CA ARG A 112 11.77 13.65 -17.49
C ARG A 112 12.88 13.97 -16.48
N GLY A 113 14.09 13.46 -16.69
CA GLY A 113 15.23 13.72 -15.82
C GLY A 113 15.14 13.01 -14.45
N PHE A 114 14.39 11.92 -14.35
CA PHE A 114 14.27 11.19 -13.10
C PHE A 114 15.60 10.52 -12.74
N GLY A 115 16.10 10.82 -11.54
CA GLY A 115 17.34 10.22 -11.03
C GLY A 115 18.62 10.96 -11.41
N ILE A 116 18.54 12.14 -12.01
CA ILE A 116 19.71 13.02 -12.21
C ILE A 116 20.28 13.37 -10.83
N LYS A 117 21.61 13.27 -10.71
CA LYS A 117 22.32 13.61 -9.47
C LYS A 117 22.24 15.13 -9.21
N ASN A 118 22.15 15.51 -7.95
CA ASN A 118 22.11 16.89 -7.48
C ASN A 118 20.91 17.73 -7.94
N VAL A 119 19.82 17.10 -8.41
CA VAL A 119 18.57 17.79 -8.71
C VAL A 119 17.54 17.43 -7.65
N LYS A 120 16.94 18.45 -7.02
CA LYS A 120 15.83 18.27 -6.09
C LYS A 120 14.57 17.95 -6.88
N GLN A 121 14.08 16.73 -6.73
CA GLN A 121 12.82 16.32 -7.35
C GLN A 121 11.63 16.97 -6.62
N THR A 122 10.69 17.48 -7.40
CA THR A 122 9.44 18.05 -6.88
C THR A 122 8.33 17.01 -6.94
N THR A 123 7.46 16.99 -5.94
CA THR A 123 6.31 16.10 -5.87
C THR A 123 5.06 16.87 -6.26
N TYR A 124 4.24 16.32 -7.15
CA TYR A 124 2.97 16.93 -7.56
C TYR A 124 1.97 17.02 -6.40
N VAL A 125 1.98 16.03 -5.51
CA VAL A 125 1.12 16.01 -4.32
C VAL A 125 1.84 16.72 -3.17
N GLU A 126 1.45 17.95 -2.88
CA GLU A 126 1.93 18.66 -1.72
C GLU A 126 1.22 18.18 -0.45
N VAL A 127 2.01 17.76 0.54
CA VAL A 127 1.50 17.42 1.87
C VAL A 127 1.59 18.66 2.75
N THR A 128 0.49 19.37 2.88
CA THR A 128 0.37 20.51 3.79
C THR A 128 0.08 20.01 5.20
N LYS A 129 0.94 20.35 6.15
CA LYS A 129 0.71 20.06 7.57
C LYS A 129 -0.28 21.06 8.15
N SER A 130 -1.46 20.58 8.55
CA SER A 130 -2.44 21.40 9.24
C SER A 130 -1.98 21.71 10.68
N GLN A 131 -2.46 22.81 11.26
CA GLN A 131 -2.29 23.10 12.69
C GLN A 131 -2.94 22.01 13.55
N ALA A 132 -4.08 21.47 13.11
CA ALA A 132 -4.76 20.36 13.77
C ALA A 132 -3.87 19.10 13.85
N ASP A 133 -3.06 18.81 12.83
CA ASP A 133 -2.15 17.67 12.83
C ASP A 133 -1.07 17.79 13.91
N LYS A 134 -0.57 19.02 14.14
CA LYS A 134 0.42 19.26 15.20
C LYS A 134 -0.18 19.07 16.59
N VAL A 135 -1.38 19.63 16.81
CA VAL A 135 -2.09 19.50 18.10
C VAL A 135 -2.44 18.04 18.36
N LEU A 136 -3.00 17.34 17.36
CA LEU A 136 -3.34 15.93 17.49
C LEU A 136 -2.12 15.06 17.79
N LYS A 137 -1.00 15.31 17.12
CA LYS A 137 0.26 14.60 17.38
C LYS A 137 0.74 14.79 18.81
N VAL A 138 0.72 16.02 19.31
CA VAL A 138 1.14 16.31 20.69
C VAL A 138 0.21 15.64 21.70
N LEU A 139 -1.10 15.70 21.48
CA LEU A 139 -2.09 15.02 22.33
C LEU A 139 -1.90 13.50 22.35
N LEU A 140 -1.66 12.88 21.20
CA LEU A 140 -1.41 11.43 21.13
C LEU A 140 -0.12 11.02 21.86
N ILE A 141 0.95 11.80 21.70
CA ILE A 141 2.21 11.55 22.41
C ILE A 141 2.01 11.69 23.91
N ALA A 142 1.37 12.79 24.35
CA ALA A 142 1.07 13.02 25.78
C ALA A 142 0.21 11.89 26.38
N PHE A 143 -0.83 11.47 25.67
CA PHE A 143 -1.68 10.34 26.07
C PHE A 143 -0.87 9.04 26.22
N PHE A 144 -0.04 8.75 25.22
CA PHE A 144 0.81 7.54 25.25
C PHE A 144 1.79 7.55 26.45
N VAL A 145 2.43 8.70 26.72
CA VAL A 145 3.33 8.87 27.86
C VAL A 145 2.58 8.68 29.19
N VAL A 146 1.40 9.26 29.33
CA VAL A 146 0.57 9.09 30.54
C VAL A 146 0.19 7.63 30.76
N VAL A 147 -0.27 6.92 29.72
CA VAL A 147 -0.61 5.49 29.80
C VAL A 147 0.62 4.66 30.18
N LEU A 148 1.78 4.98 29.62
CA LEU A 148 3.03 4.27 29.90
C LEU A 148 3.46 4.47 31.37
N ILE A 149 3.39 5.70 31.88
CA ILE A 149 3.68 6.02 33.28
C ILE A 149 2.74 5.27 34.21
N LEU A 150 1.42 5.33 33.96
CA LEU A 150 0.43 4.62 34.76
C LEU A 150 0.67 3.11 34.77
N THR A 151 1.01 2.53 33.62
CA THR A 151 1.31 1.09 33.51
C THR A 151 2.55 0.71 34.34
N ILE A 152 3.60 1.54 34.31
CA ILE A 152 4.81 1.32 35.12
C ILE A 152 4.51 1.43 36.60
N LEU A 153 3.76 2.45 37.02
CA LEU A 153 3.37 2.65 38.41
C LEU A 153 2.55 1.47 38.96
N MET A 154 1.58 0.99 38.16
CA MET A 154 0.79 -0.20 38.53
C MET A 154 1.66 -1.46 38.62
N LYS A 155 2.64 -1.62 37.73
CA LYS A 155 3.54 -2.78 37.74
C LYS A 155 4.53 -2.75 38.93
N LEU A 156 4.93 -1.57 39.36
CA LEU A 156 5.80 -1.36 40.52
C LEU A 156 5.04 -1.42 41.87
N ASN A 157 3.73 -1.65 41.83
CA ASN A 157 2.86 -1.73 43.01
C ASN A 157 2.90 -0.47 43.93
N ILE A 158 3.09 0.69 43.31
CA ILE A 158 3.18 1.98 44.01
C ILE A 158 1.77 2.63 44.16
N ILE A 159 0.78 2.12 43.42
CA ILE A 159 -0.65 2.49 43.50
C ILE A 159 -1.49 1.22 43.61
#